data_dfbeebacd8f04d0e46c7c2b0a6e88e9b
#
_entry.id   dfbeebacd8f04d0e46c7c2b0a6e88e9b
#
_cell.length_a   1.000
_cell.length_b   1.000
_cell.length_c   1.000
_cell.angle_alpha   90.00
_cell.angle_beta   90.00
_cell.angle_gamma   90.00
#
_symmetry.space_group_name_H-M   'P 1'
#
loop_
_entity.id
_entity.type
_entity.pdbx_description
1 polymer ?
#
loop_
_entity_poly.entity_id
_entity_poly.type
_entity_poly.pdbx_seq_one_letter_code
_entity_poly.pdbx_strand_id
1 'polypeptide(L)'
;PPEYRRLRHDKVIFHEDVKLKNERRVAHGMKPLPVPGYETYLKHHESHMAAARWTAPWDTSNDTVCVVIDAIGEWDCTTIWKDGEIVYSEQYPQSLGLFYSAITKRLGLKPNEDEYITMGMAAFGQPSINMEWCFSKHANLHKGFGLDDFKGEHPHDIAASAQFHLEWRLDDIMKKASAFGKKLCYGGGVALNCVANSKVVHPKFEKVWILPSPGDSGSAIGAVAGYLKKPLKWVDPYLGHDIQRWINPKIVVTQLLKNKIVGVANGKAEFGPRALGNRSLLGDVRYNIKDTVNTIKRRQKFRPFAPAILEEFALEYFDGYMNEYMQFTAEALHDYSSVTHIDGSARVQIVRKDCQSVLRQILEEYYERTKVPMLLNTSLNIKGQPIVDTWEQAEDFSKKYKVGVY
;
A
#
# COMPACT_ATOMS: atom_id res chain seq x y z
N PRO A 1 11.88 -4.66 -19.60
CA PRO A 1 12.79 -5.83 -19.56
C PRO A 1 12.81 -6.51 -20.93
N PRO A 2 13.94 -7.15 -21.33
CA PRO A 2 14.10 -7.77 -22.66
C PRO A 2 13.03 -8.83 -22.97
N GLU A 3 12.50 -9.48 -21.95
CA GLU A 3 11.50 -10.54 -22.06
C GLU A 3 10.16 -10.04 -22.63
N TYR A 4 9.75 -8.81 -22.31
CA TYR A 4 8.50 -8.22 -22.82
C TYR A 4 8.57 -7.85 -24.31
N ARG A 5 9.77 -7.64 -24.87
CA ARG A 5 9.95 -7.37 -26.30
C ARG A 5 9.65 -8.57 -27.19
N ARG A 6 9.55 -9.77 -26.61
CA ARG A 6 9.21 -11.03 -27.32
C ARG A 6 7.73 -11.33 -27.35
N LEU A 7 6.91 -10.64 -26.52
CA LEU A 7 5.46 -10.83 -26.53
C LEU A 7 4.89 -10.10 -27.76
N ARG A 8 4.11 -10.80 -28.56
CA ARG A 8 3.28 -10.17 -29.57
C ARG A 8 2.18 -9.41 -28.85
N HIS A 9 2.01 -8.14 -29.18
CA HIS A 9 0.98 -7.26 -28.67
C HIS A 9 0.34 -6.50 -29.83
N ASP A 10 -0.97 -6.31 -29.75
CA ASP A 10 -1.72 -5.60 -30.78
C ASP A 10 -1.63 -4.10 -30.61
N LYS A 11 -1.37 -3.63 -29.38
CA LYS A 11 -1.29 -2.20 -29.07
C LYS A 11 -0.47 -1.94 -27.80
N VAL A 12 0.26 -0.82 -27.79
CA VAL A 12 0.98 -0.30 -26.63
C VAL A 12 0.25 0.93 -26.11
N ILE A 13 -0.24 0.84 -24.87
CA ILE A 13 -0.93 1.92 -24.17
C ILE A 13 -0.09 2.33 -22.97
N PHE A 14 0.28 3.62 -22.90
CA PHE A 14 1.09 4.13 -21.82
C PHE A 14 0.22 4.80 -20.72
N HIS A 15 0.68 4.78 -19.50
CA HIS A 15 -0.11 5.21 -18.35
C HIS A 15 0.05 6.70 -17.99
N GLU A 16 0.75 7.48 -18.80
CA GLU A 16 0.93 8.94 -18.64
C GLU A 16 1.25 9.64 -19.95
N ASP A 17 0.97 10.94 -20.04
CA ASP A 17 1.46 11.80 -21.13
C ASP A 17 2.86 12.32 -20.82
N VAL A 18 3.89 11.62 -21.30
CA VAL A 18 5.30 11.99 -21.03
C VAL A 18 5.66 13.33 -21.69
N LYS A 19 5.01 13.73 -22.76
CA LYS A 19 5.28 15.05 -23.40
C LYS A 19 4.79 16.17 -22.50
N LEU A 20 3.54 16.10 -22.04
CA LEU A 20 2.96 17.07 -21.11
C LEU A 20 3.71 17.09 -19.75
N LYS A 21 4.10 15.92 -19.25
CA LYS A 21 4.96 15.79 -18.08
C LYS A 21 6.31 16.50 -18.28
N ASN A 22 6.89 16.41 -19.47
CA ASN A 22 8.14 17.07 -19.80
C ASN A 22 8.01 18.61 -19.88
N GLU A 23 6.89 19.13 -20.33
CA GLU A 23 6.61 20.59 -20.31
C GLU A 23 6.71 21.10 -18.87
N ARG A 24 6.04 20.46 -17.91
CA ARG A 24 6.15 20.80 -16.49
C ARG A 24 7.59 20.68 -15.99
N ARG A 25 8.29 19.58 -16.30
CA ARG A 25 9.68 19.36 -15.85
C ARG A 25 10.60 20.48 -16.32
N VAL A 26 10.51 20.86 -17.58
CA VAL A 26 11.31 21.95 -18.16
C VAL A 26 10.95 23.30 -17.55
N ALA A 27 9.66 23.59 -17.36
CA ALA A 27 9.19 24.80 -16.69
C ALA A 27 9.74 24.96 -15.26
N HIS A 28 10.08 23.86 -14.60
CA HIS A 28 10.70 23.84 -13.27
C HIS A 28 12.21 23.54 -13.27
N GLY A 29 12.88 23.72 -14.42
CA GLY A 29 14.34 23.58 -14.54
C GLY A 29 14.85 22.12 -14.46
N MET A 30 13.98 21.15 -14.64
CA MET A 30 14.35 19.72 -14.66
C MET A 30 14.62 19.24 -16.09
N LYS A 31 15.53 18.26 -16.24
CA LYS A 31 15.76 17.62 -17.53
C LYS A 31 14.54 16.84 -17.98
N PRO A 32 14.17 16.89 -19.28
CA PRO A 32 13.09 16.06 -19.80
C PRO A 32 13.42 14.58 -19.72
N LEU A 33 12.40 13.76 -19.58
CA LEU A 33 12.51 12.30 -19.67
C LEU A 33 12.47 11.86 -21.12
N PRO A 34 13.11 10.72 -21.48
CA PRO A 34 12.94 10.13 -22.79
C PRO A 34 11.47 9.74 -22.99
N VAL A 35 10.92 10.07 -24.15
CA VAL A 35 9.55 9.66 -24.50
C VAL A 35 9.57 8.21 -24.94
N PRO A 36 8.87 7.28 -24.25
CA PRO A 36 8.82 5.88 -24.68
C PRO A 36 8.07 5.74 -26.01
N GLY A 37 8.37 4.66 -26.72
CA GLY A 37 7.54 4.28 -27.90
C GLY A 37 6.20 3.73 -27.42
N TYR A 38 5.12 4.46 -27.68
CA TYR A 38 3.76 4.02 -27.41
C TYR A 38 2.83 4.47 -28.54
N GLU A 39 1.74 3.75 -28.76
CA GLU A 39 0.76 4.09 -29.80
C GLU A 39 -0.31 5.04 -29.25
N THR A 40 -0.60 4.95 -27.98
CA THR A 40 -1.53 5.83 -27.28
C THR A 40 -1.19 5.90 -25.79
N TYR A 41 -1.79 6.85 -25.08
CA TYR A 41 -1.64 6.99 -23.64
C TYR A 41 -2.96 7.39 -22.99
N LEU A 42 -3.06 7.17 -21.68
CA LEU A 42 -3.97 7.86 -20.80
C LEU A 42 -3.18 8.84 -19.95
N LYS A 43 -3.81 9.92 -19.50
CA LYS A 43 -3.17 10.81 -18.50
C LYS A 43 -2.94 10.05 -17.18
N HIS A 44 -1.94 10.47 -16.43
CA HIS A 44 -1.51 9.80 -15.20
C HIS A 44 -2.66 9.60 -14.20
N HIS A 45 -3.38 10.67 -13.84
CA HIS A 45 -4.53 10.57 -12.92
C HIS A 45 -5.71 9.79 -13.53
N GLU A 46 -5.91 9.86 -14.84
CA GLU A 46 -6.91 9.05 -15.54
C GLU A 46 -6.58 7.55 -15.44
N SER A 47 -5.30 7.19 -15.56
CA SER A 47 -4.84 5.81 -15.39
C SER A 47 -5.09 5.29 -13.96
N HIS A 48 -4.80 6.08 -12.93
CA HIS A 48 -5.13 5.71 -11.55
C HIS A 48 -6.64 5.61 -11.31
N MET A 49 -7.42 6.56 -11.81
CA MET A 49 -8.87 6.54 -11.73
C MET A 49 -9.44 5.29 -12.39
N ALA A 50 -8.98 4.99 -13.61
CA ALA A 50 -9.44 3.82 -14.36
C ALA A 50 -9.04 2.50 -13.66
N ALA A 51 -7.83 2.42 -13.08
CA ALA A 51 -7.40 1.28 -12.28
C ALA A 51 -8.35 1.01 -11.11
N ALA A 52 -8.70 2.04 -10.35
CA ALA A 52 -9.61 1.91 -9.24
C ALA A 52 -11.06 1.65 -9.68
N ARG A 53 -11.57 2.41 -10.64
CA ARG A 53 -12.97 2.33 -11.10
C ARG A 53 -13.30 0.98 -11.74
N TRP A 54 -12.47 0.55 -12.70
CA TRP A 54 -12.79 -0.60 -13.53
C TRP A 54 -12.42 -1.95 -12.91
N THR A 55 -11.77 -1.95 -11.75
CA THR A 55 -11.51 -3.15 -10.93
C THR A 55 -12.42 -3.25 -9.71
N ALA A 56 -13.25 -2.24 -9.45
CA ALA A 56 -14.15 -2.23 -8.30
C ALA A 56 -15.13 -3.42 -8.34
N PRO A 57 -15.41 -4.07 -7.18
CA PRO A 57 -16.26 -5.25 -7.11
C PRO A 57 -17.77 -4.94 -7.16
N TRP A 58 -18.15 -3.75 -7.67
CA TRP A 58 -19.54 -3.33 -7.85
C TRP A 58 -19.72 -2.54 -9.15
N ASP A 59 -20.96 -2.37 -9.55
CA ASP A 59 -21.30 -1.48 -10.66
C ASP A 59 -21.00 -0.02 -10.31
N THR A 60 -20.05 0.57 -11.02
CA THR A 60 -19.57 1.95 -10.80
C THR A 60 -20.34 3.00 -11.60
N SER A 61 -21.41 2.63 -12.29
CA SER A 61 -22.26 3.56 -13.03
C SER A 61 -23.13 4.45 -12.15
N ASN A 62 -23.45 3.97 -10.92
CA ASN A 62 -24.34 4.65 -10.01
C ASN A 62 -23.67 4.92 -8.65
N ASP A 63 -23.88 6.14 -8.14
CA ASP A 63 -23.48 6.56 -6.79
C ASP A 63 -21.99 6.33 -6.46
N THR A 64 -21.15 6.26 -7.49
CA THR A 64 -19.71 6.08 -7.33
C THR A 64 -18.98 7.37 -7.69
N VAL A 65 -18.06 7.77 -6.81
CA VAL A 65 -17.08 8.84 -7.02
C VAL A 65 -15.68 8.22 -7.05
N CYS A 66 -14.81 8.74 -7.92
CA CYS A 66 -13.41 8.33 -7.91
C CYS A 66 -12.55 9.49 -7.41
N VAL A 67 -11.56 9.16 -6.56
CA VAL A 67 -10.57 10.12 -6.07
C VAL A 67 -9.19 9.59 -6.39
N VAL A 68 -8.33 10.46 -6.92
CA VAL A 68 -6.91 10.15 -7.13
C VAL A 68 -6.08 11.20 -6.40
N ILE A 69 -5.19 10.76 -5.51
CA ILE A 69 -4.25 11.64 -4.81
C ILE A 69 -2.87 11.01 -4.90
N ASP A 70 -1.97 11.72 -5.58
CA ASP A 70 -0.61 11.25 -5.79
C ASP A 70 0.42 12.35 -5.51
N ALA A 71 1.70 12.03 -5.67
CA ALA A 71 2.77 12.99 -5.57
C ALA A 71 2.61 14.05 -6.66
N ILE A 72 2.57 13.64 -7.92
CA ILE A 72 2.31 14.51 -9.07
C ILE A 72 2.20 13.69 -10.36
N GLY A 73 1.12 13.90 -11.09
CA GLY A 73 0.97 13.41 -12.45
C GLY A 73 1.68 14.30 -13.49
N GLU A 74 1.04 14.62 -14.58
CA GLU A 74 1.55 15.65 -15.49
C GLU A 74 1.59 17.01 -14.78
N TRP A 75 0.45 17.47 -14.28
CA TRP A 75 0.27 18.66 -13.44
C TRP A 75 -0.60 18.40 -12.22
N ASP A 76 -1.58 17.49 -12.35
CA ASP A 76 -2.53 17.19 -11.29
C ASP A 76 -1.86 16.42 -10.15
N CYS A 77 -2.26 16.77 -8.91
CA CYS A 77 -1.84 16.11 -7.68
C CYS A 77 -3.02 15.49 -6.94
N THR A 78 -4.21 16.10 -7.09
CA THR A 78 -5.48 15.60 -6.57
C THR A 78 -6.54 15.77 -7.65
N THR A 79 -7.34 14.73 -7.90
CA THR A 79 -8.51 14.82 -8.79
C THR A 79 -9.69 14.06 -8.21
N ILE A 80 -10.89 14.66 -8.32
CA ILE A 80 -12.18 14.01 -8.01
C ILE A 80 -12.93 13.85 -9.34
N TRP A 81 -13.42 12.64 -9.58
CA TRP A 81 -14.11 12.27 -10.82
C TRP A 81 -15.51 11.81 -10.54
N LYS A 82 -16.47 12.32 -11.33
CA LYS A 82 -17.84 11.84 -11.35
C LYS A 82 -18.23 11.52 -12.79
N ASP A 83 -18.76 10.33 -13.02
CA ASP A 83 -19.22 9.85 -14.34
C ASP A 83 -18.18 9.96 -15.47
N GLY A 84 -16.89 9.90 -15.10
CA GLY A 84 -15.76 9.97 -16.04
C GLY A 84 -15.21 11.38 -16.26
N GLU A 85 -15.80 12.40 -15.66
CA GLU A 85 -15.37 13.79 -15.75
C GLU A 85 -14.74 14.28 -14.44
N ILE A 86 -13.73 15.16 -14.56
CA ILE A 86 -13.10 15.80 -13.40
C ILE A 86 -14.04 16.89 -12.86
N VAL A 87 -14.50 16.73 -11.63
CA VAL A 87 -15.36 17.71 -10.92
C VAL A 87 -14.57 18.60 -9.95
N TYR A 88 -13.36 18.19 -9.60
CA TYR A 88 -12.42 18.96 -8.77
C TYR A 88 -10.99 18.54 -9.06
N SER A 89 -10.06 19.49 -9.06
CA SER A 89 -8.62 19.19 -9.15
C SER A 89 -7.78 20.17 -8.33
N GLU A 90 -6.66 19.66 -7.84
CA GLU A 90 -5.54 20.45 -7.31
C GLU A 90 -4.29 20.13 -8.12
N GLN A 91 -3.55 21.17 -8.49
CA GLN A 91 -2.34 21.04 -9.29
C GLN A 91 -1.12 21.45 -8.48
N TYR A 92 0.04 21.00 -8.93
CA TYR A 92 1.30 21.48 -8.40
C TYR A 92 1.32 23.04 -8.32
N PRO A 93 1.82 23.63 -7.22
CA PRO A 93 2.64 23.05 -6.16
C PRO A 93 1.87 22.43 -4.97
N GLN A 94 0.57 22.45 -4.98
CA GLN A 94 -0.26 21.94 -3.89
C GLN A 94 -0.42 20.41 -4.02
N SER A 95 0.47 19.67 -3.38
CA SER A 95 0.49 18.22 -3.46
C SER A 95 0.62 17.57 -2.09
N LEU A 96 -0.40 16.80 -1.73
CA LEU A 96 -0.41 16.03 -0.48
C LEU A 96 0.64 14.90 -0.51
N GLY A 97 0.82 14.25 -1.66
CA GLY A 97 1.84 13.22 -1.83
C GLY A 97 3.26 13.77 -1.74
N LEU A 98 3.56 14.90 -2.44
CA LEU A 98 4.88 15.54 -2.34
C LEU A 98 5.16 16.06 -0.94
N PHE A 99 4.16 16.60 -0.23
CA PHE A 99 4.29 17.00 1.16
C PHE A 99 4.81 15.84 2.02
N TYR A 100 4.15 14.69 1.95
CA TYR A 100 4.52 13.53 2.76
C TYR A 100 5.89 12.96 2.39
N SER A 101 6.22 12.92 1.09
CA SER A 101 7.54 12.50 0.61
C SER A 101 8.65 13.49 1.00
N ALA A 102 8.37 14.80 1.02
CA ALA A 102 9.32 15.82 1.47
C ALA A 102 9.63 15.68 2.98
N ILE A 103 8.62 15.43 3.82
CA ILE A 103 8.81 15.10 5.24
C ILE A 103 9.61 13.81 5.41
N THR A 104 9.27 12.76 4.64
CA THR A 104 10.00 11.49 4.65
C THR A 104 11.50 11.72 4.38
N LYS A 105 11.82 12.55 3.38
CA LYS A 105 13.21 12.95 3.09
C LYS A 105 13.83 13.76 4.24
N ARG A 106 13.09 14.68 4.86
CA ARG A 106 13.56 15.49 5.98
C ARG A 106 13.91 14.66 7.21
N LEU A 107 13.21 13.53 7.41
CA LEU A 107 13.50 12.53 8.44
C LEU A 107 14.70 11.63 8.12
N GLY A 108 15.42 11.87 7.02
CA GLY A 108 16.57 11.06 6.58
C GLY A 108 16.20 9.72 5.95
N LEU A 109 14.93 9.57 5.55
CA LEU A 109 14.39 8.40 4.88
C LEU A 109 14.34 8.62 3.36
N LYS A 110 14.14 7.54 2.59
CA LYS A 110 14.09 7.61 1.12
C LYS A 110 12.71 8.02 0.64
N PRO A 111 12.53 9.19 0.00
CA PRO A 111 11.26 9.62 -0.54
C PRO A 111 10.81 8.69 -1.67
N ASN A 112 9.50 8.52 -1.82
CA ASN A 112 8.80 7.59 -2.72
C ASN A 112 9.04 6.10 -2.44
N GLU A 113 9.64 5.76 -1.28
CA GLU A 113 9.86 4.37 -0.86
C GLU A 113 9.59 4.13 0.63
N ASP A 114 9.94 5.10 1.51
CA ASP A 114 9.93 4.92 2.96
C ASP A 114 8.78 5.68 3.67
N GLU A 115 7.79 6.20 2.96
CA GLU A 115 6.63 6.92 3.52
C GLU A 115 5.90 6.09 4.59
N TYR A 116 5.85 4.78 4.42
CA TYR A 116 5.28 3.86 5.39
C TYR A 116 6.08 3.80 6.71
N ILE A 117 7.38 4.18 6.71
CA ILE A 117 8.18 4.32 7.94
C ILE A 117 7.79 5.61 8.64
N THR A 118 7.65 6.72 7.90
CA THR A 118 7.15 7.99 8.43
C THR A 118 5.79 7.81 9.09
N MET A 119 4.86 7.09 8.43
CA MET A 119 3.54 6.75 8.97
C MET A 119 3.66 5.95 10.29
N GLY A 120 4.56 4.95 10.35
CA GLY A 120 4.79 4.19 11.57
C GLY A 120 5.47 4.98 12.69
N MET A 121 6.33 5.95 12.36
CA MET A 121 6.96 6.85 13.34
C MET A 121 5.96 7.81 13.99
N ALA A 122 4.91 8.18 13.27
CA ALA A 122 3.91 9.15 13.73
C ALA A 122 3.22 8.73 15.05
N ALA A 123 3.05 7.42 15.28
CA ALA A 123 2.45 6.90 16.51
C ALA A 123 3.31 7.10 17.77
N PHE A 124 4.58 7.46 17.63
CA PHE A 124 5.50 7.71 18.74
C PHE A 124 5.65 9.19 19.11
N GLY A 125 5.07 10.10 18.33
CA GLY A 125 5.21 11.55 18.51
C GLY A 125 3.89 12.23 18.82
N GLN A 126 3.98 13.56 19.05
CA GLN A 126 2.84 14.44 19.25
C GLN A 126 2.70 15.39 18.05
N PRO A 127 1.48 15.65 17.54
CA PRO A 127 1.26 16.57 16.41
C PRO A 127 1.32 18.03 16.86
N SER A 128 2.46 18.48 17.33
CA SER A 128 2.68 19.81 17.94
C SER A 128 3.14 20.90 16.95
N ILE A 129 3.52 20.51 15.72
CA ILE A 129 4.12 21.42 14.74
C ILE A 129 3.08 21.84 13.72
N ASN A 130 2.86 23.17 13.59
CA ASN A 130 2.00 23.68 12.52
C ASN A 130 2.71 23.59 11.16
N MET A 131 2.13 22.83 10.24
CA MET A 131 2.62 22.60 8.88
C MET A 131 1.67 23.17 7.78
N GLU A 132 0.69 23.98 8.11
CA GLU A 132 -0.25 24.56 7.13
C GLU A 132 0.46 25.35 6.03
N TRP A 133 1.56 26.02 6.37
CA TRP A 133 2.37 26.77 5.42
C TRP A 133 2.95 25.91 4.27
N CYS A 134 3.11 24.59 4.51
CA CYS A 134 3.56 23.63 3.49
C CYS A 134 2.58 23.51 2.32
N PHE A 135 1.31 23.84 2.53
CA PHE A 135 0.28 23.81 1.49
C PHE A 135 0.05 25.18 0.84
N SER A 136 0.85 26.16 1.18
CA SER A 136 0.80 27.47 0.51
C SER A 136 1.37 27.37 -0.90
N LYS A 137 0.86 28.22 -1.80
CA LYS A 137 1.38 28.31 -3.19
C LYS A 137 2.85 28.74 -3.31
N HIS A 138 3.47 29.16 -2.20
CA HIS A 138 4.88 29.53 -2.13
C HIS A 138 5.79 28.38 -1.72
N ALA A 139 5.24 27.28 -1.19
CA ALA A 139 6.02 26.12 -0.81
C ALA A 139 6.47 25.33 -2.05
N ASN A 140 7.76 25.01 -2.12
CA ASN A 140 8.31 24.21 -3.19
C ASN A 140 8.62 22.80 -2.69
N LEU A 141 7.62 21.95 -2.66
CA LEU A 141 7.73 20.57 -2.13
C LEU A 141 8.63 19.67 -2.98
N HIS A 142 8.92 20.01 -4.25
CA HIS A 142 9.92 19.29 -5.05
C HIS A 142 11.36 19.47 -4.52
N LYS A 143 11.68 20.65 -4.03
CA LYS A 143 12.97 20.90 -3.36
C LYS A 143 13.03 20.18 -2.01
N GLY A 144 11.87 19.91 -1.42
CA GLY A 144 11.74 19.39 -0.07
C GLY A 144 12.04 20.45 0.96
N PHE A 145 12.32 20.03 2.18
CA PHE A 145 12.65 20.87 3.32
C PHE A 145 14.16 20.96 3.51
N GLY A 146 14.65 22.14 3.90
CA GLY A 146 16.04 22.37 4.25
C GLY A 146 16.39 21.83 5.63
N LEU A 147 17.69 21.88 5.98
CA LEU A 147 18.17 21.43 7.30
C LEU A 147 17.64 22.30 8.46
N ASP A 148 17.37 23.59 8.20
CA ASP A 148 16.84 24.52 9.19
C ASP A 148 15.32 24.39 9.37
N ASP A 149 14.62 23.82 8.40
CA ASP A 149 13.20 23.52 8.55
C ASP A 149 13.03 22.44 9.64
N PHE A 150 12.16 22.70 10.60
CA PHE A 150 11.93 21.84 11.77
C PHE A 150 13.18 21.61 12.63
N LYS A 151 14.12 22.58 12.68
CA LYS A 151 15.32 22.50 13.51
C LYS A 151 14.95 22.47 14.99
N GLY A 152 15.51 21.48 15.72
CA GLY A 152 15.24 21.28 17.13
C GLY A 152 14.01 20.43 17.44
N GLU A 153 13.18 20.15 16.45
CA GLU A 153 12.00 19.29 16.63
C GLU A 153 12.39 17.81 16.67
N HIS A 154 11.67 17.05 17.50
CA HIS A 154 11.91 15.61 17.58
C HIS A 154 11.39 14.89 16.31
N PRO A 155 12.14 13.94 15.74
CA PRO A 155 11.73 13.25 14.50
C PRO A 155 10.34 12.61 14.56
N HIS A 156 9.94 12.07 15.70
CA HIS A 156 8.60 11.48 15.86
C HIS A 156 7.50 12.54 15.86
N ASP A 157 7.76 13.75 16.42
CA ASP A 157 6.79 14.85 16.41
C ASP A 157 6.65 15.46 15.02
N ILE A 158 7.74 15.51 14.24
CA ILE A 158 7.68 15.87 12.81
C ILE A 158 6.80 14.86 12.07
N ALA A 159 6.99 13.56 12.29
CA ALA A 159 6.20 12.51 11.65
C ALA A 159 4.71 12.56 12.07
N ALA A 160 4.45 12.76 13.37
CA ALA A 160 3.08 12.88 13.91
C ALA A 160 2.35 14.11 13.36
N SER A 161 3.04 15.25 13.31
CA SER A 161 2.50 16.49 12.74
C SER A 161 2.23 16.36 11.25
N ALA A 162 3.11 15.68 10.50
CA ALA A 162 2.90 15.40 9.08
C ALA A 162 1.70 14.49 8.85
N GLN A 163 1.53 13.45 9.66
CA GLN A 163 0.37 12.56 9.58
C GLN A 163 -0.93 13.31 9.90
N PHE A 164 -0.93 14.15 10.94
CA PHE A 164 -2.07 14.98 11.30
C PHE A 164 -2.49 15.93 10.15
N HIS A 165 -1.54 16.64 9.54
CA HIS A 165 -1.83 17.58 8.45
C HIS A 165 -2.23 16.85 7.16
N LEU A 166 -1.69 15.66 6.91
CA LEU A 166 -2.17 14.80 5.82
C LEU A 166 -3.62 14.39 6.05
N GLU A 167 -3.96 13.91 7.25
CA GLU A 167 -5.33 13.50 7.61
C GLU A 167 -6.30 14.70 7.52
N TRP A 168 -5.92 15.87 8.01
CA TRP A 168 -6.71 17.09 7.93
C TRP A 168 -7.01 17.51 6.48
N ARG A 169 -6.00 17.53 5.59
CA ARG A 169 -6.19 17.85 4.18
C ARG A 169 -7.00 16.79 3.45
N LEU A 170 -6.73 15.53 3.75
CA LEU A 170 -7.47 14.41 3.16
C LEU A 170 -8.93 14.43 3.57
N ASP A 171 -9.24 14.81 4.81
CA ASP A 171 -10.62 14.96 5.31
C ASP A 171 -11.42 15.98 4.48
N ASP A 172 -10.82 17.14 4.16
CA ASP A 172 -11.44 18.16 3.31
C ASP A 172 -11.70 17.66 1.88
N ILE A 173 -10.72 16.97 1.27
CA ILE A 173 -10.86 16.38 -0.06
C ILE A 173 -11.97 15.32 -0.07
N MET A 174 -12.01 14.44 0.93
CA MET A 174 -12.99 13.36 1.01
C MET A 174 -14.40 13.87 1.35
N LYS A 175 -14.53 14.98 2.12
CA LYS A 175 -15.80 15.69 2.28
C LYS A 175 -16.33 16.23 0.97
N LYS A 176 -15.48 16.84 0.14
CA LYS A 176 -15.88 17.29 -1.20
C LYS A 176 -16.31 16.11 -2.07
N ALA A 177 -15.55 15.01 -2.05
CA ALA A 177 -15.85 13.82 -2.85
C ALA A 177 -17.17 13.17 -2.43
N SER A 178 -17.48 13.09 -1.14
CA SER A 178 -18.72 12.44 -0.63
C SER A 178 -20.02 13.17 -1.06
N ALA A 179 -19.91 14.42 -1.51
CA ALA A 179 -21.05 15.12 -2.11
C ALA A 179 -21.45 14.58 -3.49
N PHE A 180 -20.56 13.83 -4.16
CA PHE A 180 -20.79 13.29 -5.50
C PHE A 180 -21.14 11.80 -5.52
N GLY A 181 -21.02 11.08 -4.40
CA GLY A 181 -21.37 9.67 -4.32
C GLY A 181 -21.03 9.03 -2.99
N LYS A 182 -21.73 7.96 -2.66
CA LYS A 182 -21.57 7.20 -1.40
C LYS A 182 -20.57 6.05 -1.51
N LYS A 183 -20.20 5.66 -2.73
CA LYS A 183 -19.21 4.63 -3.00
C LYS A 183 -17.95 5.27 -3.56
N LEU A 184 -16.80 4.94 -2.99
CA LEU A 184 -15.52 5.51 -3.36
C LEU A 184 -14.63 4.49 -4.08
N CYS A 185 -14.09 4.86 -5.24
CA CYS A 185 -12.91 4.24 -5.85
C CYS A 185 -11.71 5.17 -5.63
N TYR A 186 -10.70 4.71 -4.88
CA TYR A 186 -9.58 5.55 -4.46
C TYR A 186 -8.26 5.04 -5.01
N GLY A 187 -7.53 5.89 -5.74
CA GLY A 187 -6.24 5.61 -6.37
C GLY A 187 -5.18 6.65 -6.07
N GLY A 188 -3.96 6.41 -6.56
CA GLY A 188 -2.77 7.22 -6.29
C GLY A 188 -1.98 6.76 -5.06
N GLY A 189 -0.74 7.22 -4.94
CA GLY A 189 0.19 6.77 -3.90
C GLY A 189 -0.26 7.07 -2.47
N VAL A 190 -1.05 8.14 -2.25
CA VAL A 190 -1.57 8.50 -0.92
C VAL A 190 -2.57 7.47 -0.39
N ALA A 191 -3.23 6.69 -1.26
CA ALA A 191 -4.12 5.59 -0.87
C ALA A 191 -3.40 4.43 -0.15
N LEU A 192 -2.07 4.42 -0.12
CA LEU A 192 -1.26 3.49 0.67
C LEU A 192 -1.21 3.83 2.17
N ASN A 193 -1.66 5.04 2.57
CA ASN A 193 -1.69 5.43 3.98
C ASN A 193 -2.89 4.81 4.70
N CYS A 194 -2.68 3.60 5.25
CA CYS A 194 -3.74 2.83 5.89
C CYS A 194 -4.30 3.50 7.16
N VAL A 195 -3.53 4.33 7.85
CA VAL A 195 -3.99 5.09 9.03
C VAL A 195 -5.01 6.14 8.61
N ALA A 196 -4.69 6.96 7.61
CA ALA A 196 -5.62 7.94 7.07
C ALA A 196 -6.85 7.30 6.41
N ASN A 197 -6.67 6.15 5.77
CA ASN A 197 -7.79 5.40 5.18
C ASN A 197 -8.84 5.01 6.24
N SER A 198 -8.42 4.54 7.41
CA SER A 198 -9.34 4.19 8.49
C SER A 198 -9.96 5.42 9.15
N LYS A 199 -9.14 6.44 9.47
CA LYS A 199 -9.61 7.59 10.24
C LYS A 199 -10.49 8.55 9.45
N VAL A 200 -10.16 8.81 8.18
CA VAL A 200 -10.79 9.89 7.43
C VAL A 200 -11.43 9.46 6.11
N VAL A 201 -10.97 8.39 5.48
CA VAL A 201 -11.54 7.97 4.19
C VAL A 201 -12.79 7.11 4.42
N HIS A 202 -12.61 5.94 5.06
CA HIS A 202 -13.70 4.97 5.24
C HIS A 202 -14.96 5.56 5.90
N PRO A 203 -14.89 6.41 6.96
CA PRO A 203 -16.08 6.92 7.63
C PRO A 203 -17.01 7.80 6.79
N LYS A 204 -16.57 8.23 5.60
CA LYS A 204 -17.34 9.12 4.71
C LYS A 204 -18.10 8.39 3.61
N PHE A 205 -17.87 7.10 3.44
CA PHE A 205 -18.42 6.33 2.34
C PHE A 205 -19.02 5.01 2.81
N GLU A 206 -20.08 4.58 2.16
CA GLU A 206 -20.72 3.28 2.44
C GLU A 206 -19.84 2.11 1.94
N LYS A 207 -19.10 2.33 0.87
CA LYS A 207 -18.14 1.37 0.30
C LYS A 207 -16.89 2.09 -0.18
N VAL A 208 -15.74 1.50 0.11
CA VAL A 208 -14.44 1.99 -0.35
C VAL A 208 -13.72 0.86 -1.09
N TRP A 209 -13.26 1.15 -2.29
CA TRP A 209 -12.38 0.28 -3.06
C TRP A 209 -11.05 0.96 -3.31
N ILE A 210 -10.00 0.31 -2.92
CA ILE A 210 -8.62 0.66 -3.22
C ILE A 210 -7.99 -0.55 -3.88
N LEU A 211 -7.47 -0.41 -5.10
CA LEU A 211 -6.75 -1.50 -5.76
C LEU A 211 -5.55 -1.90 -4.88
N PRO A 212 -5.18 -3.19 -4.75
CA PRO A 212 -4.02 -3.62 -3.96
C PRO A 212 -2.70 -2.92 -4.28
N SER A 213 -2.53 -2.43 -5.52
CA SER A 213 -1.45 -1.55 -5.95
C SER A 213 -2.00 -0.21 -6.45
N PRO A 214 -2.36 0.74 -5.56
CA PRO A 214 -3.06 1.96 -5.95
C PRO A 214 -2.13 3.03 -6.54
N GLY A 215 -0.81 2.93 -6.34
CA GLY A 215 0.20 3.85 -6.91
C GLY A 215 0.61 3.48 -8.33
N ASP A 216 1.70 4.08 -8.82
CA ASP A 216 2.18 3.99 -10.22
C ASP A 216 2.35 2.56 -10.73
N SER A 217 2.75 1.62 -9.88
CA SER A 217 2.88 0.21 -10.26
C SER A 217 1.57 -0.45 -10.70
N GLY A 218 0.42 0.08 -10.27
CA GLY A 218 -0.91 -0.36 -10.69
C GLY A 218 -1.44 0.33 -11.95
N SER A 219 -0.81 1.43 -12.37
CA SER A 219 -1.29 2.28 -13.48
C SER A 219 -1.30 1.56 -14.84
N ALA A 220 -0.49 0.51 -15.03
CA ALA A 220 -0.52 -0.30 -16.24
C ALA A 220 -1.90 -0.97 -16.45
N ILE A 221 -2.52 -1.49 -15.38
CA ILE A 221 -3.89 -2.02 -15.42
C ILE A 221 -4.87 -0.90 -15.78
N GLY A 222 -4.68 0.28 -15.16
CA GLY A 222 -5.50 1.45 -15.41
C GLY A 222 -5.44 1.95 -16.85
N ALA A 223 -4.25 1.98 -17.44
CA ALA A 223 -4.07 2.38 -18.84
C ALA A 223 -4.90 1.48 -19.79
N VAL A 224 -4.85 0.17 -19.58
CA VAL A 224 -5.65 -0.78 -20.39
C VAL A 224 -7.13 -0.65 -20.08
N ALA A 225 -7.51 -0.62 -18.81
CA ALA A 225 -8.92 -0.53 -18.40
C ALA A 225 -9.59 0.77 -18.89
N GLY A 226 -8.90 1.90 -18.76
CA GLY A 226 -9.36 3.21 -19.21
C GLY A 226 -9.46 3.31 -20.73
N TYR A 227 -8.53 2.69 -21.46
CA TYR A 227 -8.60 2.60 -22.91
C TYR A 227 -9.81 1.78 -23.39
N LEU A 228 -10.04 0.63 -22.73
CA LEU A 228 -11.17 -0.26 -23.06
C LEU A 228 -12.51 0.29 -22.56
N LYS A 229 -12.51 1.15 -21.55
CA LYS A 229 -13.70 1.68 -20.84
C LYS A 229 -14.69 0.57 -20.43
N LYS A 230 -14.14 -0.53 -19.93
CA LYS A 230 -14.92 -1.72 -19.53
C LYS A 230 -14.47 -2.23 -18.17
N PRO A 231 -15.40 -2.71 -17.32
CA PRO A 231 -15.06 -3.38 -16.08
C PRO A 231 -14.13 -4.57 -16.33
N LEU A 232 -13.08 -4.65 -15.53
CA LEU A 232 -12.21 -5.81 -15.45
C LEU A 232 -12.70 -6.72 -14.32
N LYS A 233 -12.79 -8.01 -14.58
CA LYS A 233 -13.12 -8.97 -13.53
C LYS A 233 -11.93 -9.09 -12.58
N TRP A 234 -11.99 -8.36 -11.47
CA TRP A 234 -11.05 -8.55 -10.38
C TRP A 234 -11.39 -9.83 -9.62
N VAL A 235 -10.44 -10.73 -9.49
CA VAL A 235 -10.60 -12.02 -8.79
C VAL A 235 -9.81 -11.98 -7.48
N ASP A 236 -8.51 -11.76 -7.58
CA ASP A 236 -7.58 -11.77 -6.46
C ASP A 236 -6.30 -10.97 -6.82
N PRO A 237 -5.42 -10.72 -5.84
CA PRO A 237 -4.17 -9.99 -6.09
C PRO A 237 -3.02 -10.88 -6.59
N TYR A 238 -3.23 -12.16 -6.83
CA TYR A 238 -2.15 -13.11 -7.17
C TYR A 238 -1.92 -13.15 -8.69
N LEU A 239 -1.20 -12.16 -9.22
CA LEU A 239 -1.00 -11.93 -10.65
C LEU A 239 0.45 -12.12 -11.12
N GLY A 240 1.40 -12.31 -10.19
CA GLY A 240 2.83 -12.39 -10.49
C GLY A 240 3.31 -13.81 -10.86
N HIS A 241 4.61 -14.02 -10.71
CA HIS A 241 5.26 -15.30 -11.01
C HIS A 241 4.68 -16.45 -10.17
N ASP A 242 4.46 -17.60 -10.79
CA ASP A 242 3.81 -18.76 -10.18
C ASP A 242 4.83 -19.82 -9.74
N ILE A 243 4.97 -20.01 -8.43
CA ILE A 243 5.77 -21.09 -7.85
C ILE A 243 4.86 -22.29 -7.63
N GLN A 244 4.88 -23.22 -8.58
CA GLN A 244 4.04 -24.43 -8.57
C GLN A 244 4.70 -25.55 -7.75
N ARG A 245 4.61 -25.45 -6.43
CA ARG A 245 5.10 -26.49 -5.51
C ARG A 245 3.98 -26.99 -4.62
N TRP A 246 4.02 -28.31 -4.37
CA TRP A 246 3.12 -28.87 -3.38
C TRP A 246 3.57 -28.46 -1.96
N ILE A 247 2.65 -27.94 -1.18
CA ILE A 247 2.86 -27.51 0.21
C ILE A 247 1.91 -28.31 1.11
N ASN A 248 2.43 -28.79 2.25
CA ASN A 248 1.61 -29.42 3.28
C ASN A 248 1.46 -28.46 4.47
N PRO A 249 0.28 -27.88 4.69
CA PRO A 249 0.04 -26.95 5.80
C PRO A 249 0.40 -27.53 7.18
N LYS A 250 0.20 -28.84 7.41
CA LYS A 250 0.57 -29.50 8.66
C LYS A 250 2.06 -29.48 8.93
N ILE A 251 2.88 -29.67 7.88
CA ILE A 251 4.34 -29.57 7.99
C ILE A 251 4.75 -28.13 8.29
N VAL A 252 4.20 -27.16 7.55
CA VAL A 252 4.49 -25.73 7.76
C VAL A 252 4.16 -25.32 9.20
N VAL A 253 2.98 -25.67 9.69
CA VAL A 253 2.55 -25.35 11.05
C VAL A 253 3.41 -26.07 12.09
N THR A 254 3.79 -27.33 11.88
CA THR A 254 4.70 -28.04 12.78
C THR A 254 6.04 -27.29 12.91
N GLN A 255 6.59 -26.82 11.80
CA GLN A 255 7.85 -26.06 11.81
C GLN A 255 7.67 -24.64 12.39
N LEU A 256 6.52 -24.01 12.13
CA LEU A 256 6.17 -22.71 12.74
C LEU A 256 6.09 -22.83 14.26
N LEU A 257 5.43 -23.84 14.80
CA LEU A 257 5.33 -24.06 16.24
C LEU A 257 6.68 -24.35 16.88
N LYS A 258 7.57 -25.05 16.18
CA LYS A 258 8.93 -25.35 16.63
C LYS A 258 9.84 -24.11 16.61
N ASN A 259 9.83 -23.39 15.47
CA ASN A 259 10.81 -22.34 15.17
C ASN A 259 10.26 -20.92 15.39
N LYS A 260 8.93 -20.79 15.62
CA LYS A 260 8.18 -19.53 15.77
C LYS A 260 8.08 -18.68 14.51
N ILE A 261 8.88 -18.93 13.50
CA ILE A 261 8.93 -18.17 12.24
C ILE A 261 9.17 -19.15 11.09
N VAL A 262 8.42 -18.98 10.00
CA VAL A 262 8.61 -19.69 8.72
C VAL A 262 8.40 -18.75 7.54
N GLY A 263 9.00 -19.05 6.40
CA GLY A 263 8.72 -18.42 5.12
C GLY A 263 7.73 -19.26 4.28
N VAL A 264 6.93 -18.58 3.48
CA VAL A 264 6.07 -19.18 2.45
C VAL A 264 6.39 -18.55 1.11
N ALA A 265 6.70 -19.38 0.10
CA ALA A 265 6.92 -18.99 -1.29
C ALA A 265 6.19 -20.00 -2.20
N ASN A 266 4.90 -19.76 -2.45
CA ASN A 266 4.04 -20.69 -3.18
C ASN A 266 2.98 -19.94 -3.99
N GLY A 267 2.49 -20.55 -5.08
CA GLY A 267 1.51 -19.94 -5.96
C GLY A 267 2.01 -18.68 -6.66
N LYS A 268 1.10 -17.88 -7.21
CA LYS A 268 1.42 -16.62 -7.87
C LYS A 268 1.78 -15.55 -6.85
N ALA A 269 2.82 -14.75 -7.15
CA ALA A 269 3.20 -13.61 -6.33
C ALA A 269 2.09 -12.56 -6.29
N GLU A 270 2.04 -11.82 -5.20
CA GLU A 270 1.08 -10.74 -4.99
C GLU A 270 1.35 -9.55 -5.92
N PHE A 271 0.29 -8.96 -6.46
CA PHE A 271 0.30 -7.68 -7.15
C PHE A 271 0.13 -6.56 -6.13
N GLY A 272 1.18 -5.78 -5.95
CA GLY A 272 1.20 -4.66 -4.98
C GLY A 272 2.31 -4.79 -3.92
N PRO A 273 2.40 -3.81 -3.02
CA PRO A 273 3.51 -3.70 -2.07
C PRO A 273 3.36 -4.58 -0.83
N ARG A 274 2.28 -5.36 -0.71
CA ARG A 274 1.98 -6.17 0.47
C ARG A 274 2.11 -7.65 0.18
N ALA A 275 2.77 -8.38 1.07
CA ALA A 275 2.72 -9.84 1.07
C ALA A 275 1.40 -10.29 1.70
N LEU A 276 0.65 -11.12 0.98
CA LEU A 276 -0.69 -11.56 1.35
C LEU A 276 -0.79 -13.09 1.49
N GLY A 277 0.36 -13.76 1.65
CA GLY A 277 0.42 -15.19 1.93
C GLY A 277 1.30 -16.00 0.98
N ASN A 278 1.51 -15.55 -0.26
CA ASN A 278 2.26 -16.29 -1.27
C ASN A 278 3.76 -15.97 -1.30
N ARG A 279 4.16 -14.82 -0.77
CA ARG A 279 5.57 -14.40 -0.59
C ARG A 279 5.74 -13.80 0.81
N SER A 280 5.47 -14.62 1.82
CA SER A 280 5.29 -14.19 3.21
C SER A 280 6.31 -14.79 4.16
N LEU A 281 6.70 -14.01 5.16
CA LEU A 281 7.31 -14.47 6.39
C LEU A 281 6.21 -14.47 7.46
N LEU A 282 5.88 -15.66 7.98
CA LEU A 282 4.83 -15.89 8.96
C LEU A 282 5.45 -16.12 10.34
N GLY A 283 4.78 -15.61 11.37
CA GLY A 283 5.24 -15.73 12.74
C GLY A 283 4.16 -16.09 13.74
N ASP A 284 4.54 -16.84 14.78
CA ASP A 284 3.65 -17.26 15.86
C ASP A 284 3.39 -16.11 16.82
N VAL A 285 2.21 -15.51 16.79
CA VAL A 285 1.83 -14.31 17.55
C VAL A 285 1.71 -14.55 19.06
N ARG A 286 1.67 -15.80 19.53
CA ARG A 286 1.64 -16.15 20.96
C ARG A 286 2.92 -15.75 21.70
N TYR A 287 3.97 -15.43 20.95
CA TYR A 287 5.26 -14.99 21.45
C TYR A 287 5.57 -13.57 20.99
N ASN A 288 6.29 -12.82 21.80
CA ASN A 288 6.82 -11.53 21.38
C ASN A 288 8.04 -11.75 20.45
N ILE A 289 7.78 -11.94 19.17
CA ILE A 289 8.81 -12.19 18.15
C ILE A 289 9.14 -10.96 17.29
N LYS A 290 8.57 -9.80 17.62
CA LYS A 290 8.72 -8.55 16.85
C LYS A 290 10.20 -8.20 16.61
N ASP A 291 11.02 -8.22 17.66
CA ASP A 291 12.43 -7.91 17.55
C ASP A 291 13.21 -8.94 16.73
N THR A 292 12.87 -10.23 16.88
CA THR A 292 13.50 -11.31 16.11
C THR A 292 13.22 -11.14 14.62
N VAL A 293 11.95 -10.92 14.24
CA VAL A 293 11.57 -10.72 12.84
C VAL A 293 12.18 -9.43 12.27
N ASN A 294 12.21 -8.32 13.04
CA ASN A 294 12.87 -7.09 12.63
C ASN A 294 14.39 -7.26 12.43
N THR A 295 15.04 -8.10 13.25
CA THR A 295 16.46 -8.45 13.11
C THR A 295 16.72 -9.23 11.82
N ILE A 296 15.92 -10.27 11.53
CA ILE A 296 15.97 -11.01 10.26
C ILE A 296 15.82 -10.07 9.07
N LYS A 297 14.84 -9.17 9.13
CA LYS A 297 14.54 -8.19 8.08
C LYS A 297 15.54 -7.01 8.04
N ARG A 298 16.47 -6.90 8.96
CA ARG A 298 17.47 -5.80 9.06
C ARG A 298 16.84 -4.42 9.06
N ARG A 299 15.76 -4.24 9.83
CA ARG A 299 15.02 -2.99 9.89
C ARG A 299 14.83 -2.49 11.32
N GLN A 300 14.31 -1.28 11.47
CA GLN A 300 14.11 -0.62 12.76
C GLN A 300 13.19 -1.46 13.68
N LYS A 301 13.57 -1.64 14.95
CA LYS A 301 12.84 -2.48 15.91
C LYS A 301 11.45 -1.97 16.26
N PHE A 302 11.21 -0.66 16.16
CA PHE A 302 9.92 -0.06 16.47
C PHE A 302 8.80 -0.46 15.48
N ARG A 303 9.16 -0.88 14.26
CA ARG A 303 8.20 -1.14 13.20
C ARG A 303 7.26 -2.30 13.55
N PRO A 304 5.93 -2.08 13.45
CA PRO A 304 4.95 -3.13 13.69
C PRO A 304 4.91 -4.13 12.52
N PHE A 305 4.23 -5.24 12.77
CA PHE A 305 3.84 -6.21 11.76
C PHE A 305 2.33 -6.28 11.66
N ALA A 306 1.85 -6.82 10.55
CA ALA A 306 0.44 -7.03 10.30
C ALA A 306 0.02 -8.43 10.79
N PRO A 307 -1.13 -8.58 11.46
CA PRO A 307 -1.77 -9.88 11.62
C PRO A 307 -2.47 -10.28 10.30
N ALA A 308 -2.37 -11.56 9.93
CA ALA A 308 -3.29 -12.21 9.00
C ALA A 308 -4.21 -13.10 9.83
N ILE A 309 -5.52 -12.86 9.75
CA ILE A 309 -6.53 -13.51 10.59
C ILE A 309 -7.61 -14.18 9.74
N LEU A 310 -8.12 -15.32 10.20
CA LEU A 310 -9.30 -15.95 9.63
C LEU A 310 -10.51 -14.99 9.70
N GLU A 311 -11.25 -14.82 8.60
CA GLU A 311 -12.30 -13.79 8.49
C GLU A 311 -13.38 -13.94 9.58
N GLU A 312 -13.73 -15.16 9.94
CA GLU A 312 -14.75 -15.49 10.92
C GLU A 312 -14.44 -15.04 12.35
N PHE A 313 -13.17 -14.77 12.66
CA PHE A 313 -12.73 -14.31 13.97
C PHE A 313 -12.30 -12.84 13.99
N ALA A 314 -12.28 -12.15 12.84
CA ALA A 314 -11.68 -10.83 12.73
C ALA A 314 -12.29 -9.82 13.71
N LEU A 315 -13.63 -9.77 13.83
CA LEU A 315 -14.34 -8.84 14.71
C LEU A 315 -14.28 -9.22 16.20
N GLU A 316 -13.88 -10.43 16.54
CA GLU A 316 -13.61 -10.83 17.93
C GLU A 316 -12.26 -10.26 18.41
N TYR A 317 -11.31 -10.08 17.50
CA TYR A 317 -9.93 -9.69 17.83
C TYR A 317 -9.63 -8.22 17.52
N PHE A 318 -10.39 -7.60 16.60
CA PHE A 318 -10.14 -6.23 16.15
C PHE A 318 -11.44 -5.46 15.94
N ASP A 319 -11.47 -4.20 16.39
CA ASP A 319 -12.56 -3.27 16.12
C ASP A 319 -12.18 -2.27 15.02
N GLY A 320 -13.03 -2.15 14.00
CA GLY A 320 -12.86 -1.25 12.86
C GLY A 320 -13.01 -1.95 11.51
N TYR A 321 -12.88 -1.17 10.46
CA TYR A 321 -12.95 -1.70 9.08
C TYR A 321 -11.63 -2.36 8.68
N MET A 322 -11.73 -3.53 8.11
CA MET A 322 -10.60 -4.36 7.68
C MET A 322 -10.88 -4.95 6.29
N ASN A 323 -9.83 -5.29 5.56
CA ASN A 323 -9.96 -6.01 4.29
C ASN A 323 -8.81 -7.00 4.05
N GLU A 324 -8.86 -7.68 2.91
CA GLU A 324 -7.89 -8.70 2.53
C GLU A 324 -6.52 -8.14 2.16
N TYR A 325 -6.42 -6.81 1.93
CA TYR A 325 -5.25 -6.17 1.30
C TYR A 325 -4.41 -5.31 2.24
N MET A 326 -4.66 -5.34 3.56
CA MET A 326 -3.93 -4.53 4.55
C MET A 326 -3.98 -3.02 4.28
N GLN A 327 -5.12 -2.50 3.85
CA GLN A 327 -5.28 -1.09 3.45
C GLN A 327 -5.88 -0.22 4.54
N PHE A 328 -6.24 -0.82 5.67
CA PHE A 328 -6.85 -0.16 6.82
C PHE A 328 -6.18 -0.62 8.12
N THR A 329 -6.37 0.17 9.17
CA THR A 329 -6.02 -0.18 10.55
C THR A 329 -7.27 -0.35 11.37
N ALA A 330 -7.24 -1.27 12.33
CA ALA A 330 -8.29 -1.52 13.30
C ALA A 330 -7.69 -1.52 14.71
N GLU A 331 -8.48 -1.25 15.74
CA GLU A 331 -8.08 -1.33 17.14
C GLU A 331 -7.95 -2.79 17.57
N ALA A 332 -6.86 -3.15 18.24
CA ALA A 332 -6.66 -4.48 18.77
C ALA A 332 -7.43 -4.65 20.09
N LEU A 333 -8.31 -5.64 20.16
CA LEU A 333 -9.11 -5.95 21.36
C LEU A 333 -8.37 -6.89 22.34
N HIS A 334 -7.26 -7.48 21.90
CA HIS A 334 -6.44 -8.40 22.67
C HIS A 334 -4.96 -8.04 22.57
N ASP A 335 -4.18 -8.37 23.60
CA ASP A 335 -2.74 -8.09 23.63
C ASP A 335 -1.94 -9.14 22.83
N TYR A 336 -1.56 -8.77 21.62
CA TYR A 336 -0.63 -9.49 20.75
C TYR A 336 0.48 -8.55 20.29
N SER A 337 1.43 -8.28 21.17
CA SER A 337 2.49 -7.27 21.02
C SER A 337 3.33 -7.38 19.73
N SER A 338 3.38 -8.56 19.11
CA SER A 338 4.08 -8.76 17.83
C SER A 338 3.37 -8.14 16.63
N VAL A 339 2.03 -7.93 16.70
CA VAL A 339 1.19 -7.45 15.61
C VAL A 339 0.37 -6.21 15.95
N THR A 340 0.48 -5.72 17.17
CA THR A 340 -0.13 -4.48 17.64
C THR A 340 0.91 -3.36 17.67
N HIS A 341 0.55 -2.19 17.15
CA HIS A 341 1.38 -0.99 17.22
C HIS A 341 1.28 -0.34 18.61
N ILE A 342 2.17 0.64 18.89
CA ILE A 342 2.23 1.30 20.20
C ILE A 342 0.95 2.07 20.55
N ASP A 343 0.22 2.52 19.55
CA ASP A 343 -1.06 3.23 19.68
C ASP A 343 -2.28 2.29 19.81
N GLY A 344 -2.06 0.99 19.96
CA GLY A 344 -3.14 -0.03 20.04
C GLY A 344 -3.68 -0.48 18.69
N SER A 345 -3.27 0.14 17.59
CA SER A 345 -3.77 -0.21 16.26
C SER A 345 -3.04 -1.40 15.63
N ALA A 346 -3.69 -2.08 14.70
CA ALA A 346 -3.10 -3.12 13.85
C ALA A 346 -3.57 -2.96 12.41
N ARG A 347 -2.67 -3.21 11.43
CA ARG A 347 -2.99 -3.25 10.01
C ARG A 347 -3.37 -4.66 9.62
N VAL A 348 -4.63 -5.00 9.74
CA VAL A 348 -5.13 -6.37 9.64
C VAL A 348 -5.28 -6.82 8.18
N GLN A 349 -4.88 -8.07 7.91
CA GLN A 349 -5.26 -8.80 6.71
C GLN A 349 -6.36 -9.80 7.07
N ILE A 350 -7.55 -9.65 6.48
CA ILE A 350 -8.58 -10.68 6.53
C ILE A 350 -8.24 -11.78 5.53
N VAL A 351 -8.28 -13.05 5.97
CA VAL A 351 -8.08 -14.21 5.11
C VAL A 351 -9.41 -14.94 4.97
N ARG A 352 -10.06 -14.73 3.83
CA ARG A 352 -11.39 -15.25 3.51
C ARG A 352 -11.38 -16.76 3.28
N LYS A 353 -12.54 -17.38 3.38
CA LYS A 353 -12.72 -18.83 3.11
C LYS A 353 -12.40 -19.21 1.67
N ASP A 354 -12.66 -18.32 0.72
CA ASP A 354 -12.39 -18.50 -0.72
C ASP A 354 -11.00 -18.00 -1.16
N CYS A 355 -10.12 -17.64 -0.21
CA CYS A 355 -8.76 -17.20 -0.50
C CYS A 355 -7.96 -18.24 -1.27
N GLN A 356 -7.36 -17.83 -2.39
CA GLN A 356 -6.59 -18.73 -3.26
C GLN A 356 -5.16 -19.01 -2.75
N SER A 357 -4.72 -18.29 -1.70
CA SER A 357 -3.42 -18.55 -1.06
C SER A 357 -3.48 -19.76 -0.11
N VAL A 358 -2.39 -20.49 -0.05
CA VAL A 358 -2.18 -21.54 0.96
C VAL A 358 -2.21 -21.01 2.40
N LEU A 359 -2.11 -19.69 2.57
CA LEU A 359 -2.20 -19.02 3.87
C LEU A 359 -3.49 -19.39 4.63
N ARG A 360 -4.61 -19.53 3.91
CA ARG A 360 -5.88 -19.93 4.52
C ARG A 360 -5.75 -21.30 5.21
N GLN A 361 -5.23 -22.28 4.51
CA GLN A 361 -5.05 -23.64 5.03
C GLN A 361 -4.02 -23.68 6.18
N ILE A 362 -2.98 -22.87 6.10
CA ILE A 362 -1.99 -22.74 7.19
C ILE A 362 -2.64 -22.15 8.45
N LEU A 363 -3.48 -21.12 8.31
CA LEU A 363 -4.18 -20.50 9.43
C LEU A 363 -5.20 -21.45 10.07
N GLU A 364 -5.95 -22.21 9.27
CA GLU A 364 -6.89 -23.23 9.78
C GLU A 364 -6.16 -24.32 10.58
N GLU A 365 -5.09 -24.88 10.05
CA GLU A 365 -4.28 -25.87 10.75
C GLU A 365 -3.61 -25.29 12.02
N TYR A 366 -3.17 -24.04 11.96
CA TYR A 366 -2.61 -23.35 13.13
C TYR A 366 -3.68 -23.13 14.20
N TYR A 367 -4.88 -22.68 13.82
CA TYR A 367 -6.02 -22.51 14.73
C TYR A 367 -6.45 -23.83 15.40
N GLU A 368 -6.50 -24.92 14.61
CA GLU A 368 -6.82 -26.26 15.17
C GLU A 368 -5.88 -26.63 16.33
N ARG A 369 -4.60 -26.34 16.22
CA ARG A 369 -3.58 -26.69 17.22
C ARG A 369 -3.44 -25.70 18.35
N THR A 370 -3.74 -24.44 18.14
CA THR A 370 -3.40 -23.37 19.10
C THR A 370 -4.61 -22.62 19.65
N LYS A 371 -5.75 -22.72 18.97
CA LYS A 371 -6.96 -21.91 19.18
C LYS A 371 -6.73 -20.40 19.01
N VAL A 372 -5.65 -20.00 18.34
CA VAL A 372 -5.38 -18.62 17.94
C VAL A 372 -5.59 -18.50 16.44
N PRO A 373 -6.52 -17.64 15.95
CA PRO A 373 -6.94 -17.63 14.55
C PRO A 373 -6.07 -16.77 13.65
N MET A 374 -4.90 -16.31 14.11
CA MET A 374 -4.07 -15.36 13.37
C MET A 374 -2.57 -15.65 13.48
N LEU A 375 -1.84 -15.18 12.47
CA LEU A 375 -0.38 -15.20 12.40
C LEU A 375 0.16 -13.80 12.11
N LEU A 376 1.36 -13.49 12.55
CA LEU A 376 2.12 -12.36 12.01
C LEU A 376 2.41 -12.64 10.54
N ASN A 377 2.11 -11.65 9.66
CA ASN A 377 2.41 -11.70 8.24
C ASN A 377 3.24 -10.48 7.81
N THR A 378 4.35 -10.75 7.15
CA THR A 378 5.20 -9.72 6.52
C THR A 378 5.85 -10.26 5.26
N SER A 379 6.33 -9.37 4.38
CA SER A 379 6.96 -9.75 3.11
C SER A 379 8.23 -10.60 3.30
N LEU A 380 8.40 -11.60 2.44
CA LEU A 380 9.58 -12.48 2.39
C LEU A 380 10.74 -11.75 1.69
N ASN A 381 11.37 -10.82 2.41
CA ASN A 381 12.54 -10.06 1.99
C ASN A 381 13.24 -9.43 3.19
N ILE A 382 14.42 -8.87 2.96
CA ILE A 382 15.11 -7.98 3.91
C ILE A 382 15.08 -6.53 3.41
N LYS A 383 15.43 -5.58 4.28
CA LYS A 383 15.54 -4.15 3.93
C LYS A 383 16.43 -3.95 2.70
N GLY A 384 15.95 -3.15 1.74
CA GLY A 384 16.68 -2.80 0.51
C GLY A 384 16.70 -3.89 -0.57
N GLN A 385 15.98 -4.99 -0.37
CA GLN A 385 15.79 -6.02 -1.38
C GLN A 385 14.31 -6.14 -1.79
N PRO A 386 14.01 -6.48 -3.04
CA PRO A 386 12.66 -6.80 -3.46
C PRO A 386 12.11 -8.02 -2.71
N ILE A 387 10.80 -8.22 -2.76
CA ILE A 387 10.17 -9.43 -2.28
C ILE A 387 10.67 -10.59 -3.15
N VAL A 388 10.94 -11.74 -2.53
CA VAL A 388 11.27 -12.98 -3.24
C VAL A 388 10.22 -13.24 -4.32
N ASP A 389 10.65 -13.57 -5.54
CA ASP A 389 9.78 -13.87 -6.66
C ASP A 389 9.83 -15.34 -7.07
N THR A 390 11.03 -15.91 -7.20
CA THR A 390 11.24 -17.31 -7.64
C THR A 390 11.58 -18.23 -6.48
N TRP A 391 11.49 -19.55 -6.73
CA TRP A 391 11.88 -20.55 -5.74
C TRP A 391 13.36 -20.49 -5.40
N GLU A 392 14.23 -20.26 -6.38
CA GLU A 392 15.69 -20.14 -6.16
C GLU A 392 16.01 -19.02 -5.20
N GLN A 393 15.33 -17.87 -5.33
CA GLN A 393 15.45 -16.74 -4.40
C GLN A 393 14.95 -17.11 -3.00
N ALA A 394 13.88 -17.93 -2.90
CA ALA A 394 13.34 -18.42 -1.64
C ALA A 394 14.34 -19.36 -0.93
N GLU A 395 14.97 -20.26 -1.67
CA GLU A 395 16.03 -21.15 -1.15
C GLU A 395 17.25 -20.35 -0.66
N ASP A 396 17.68 -19.34 -1.42
CA ASP A 396 18.79 -18.48 -1.04
C ASP A 396 18.45 -17.69 0.24
N PHE A 397 17.23 -17.18 0.35
CA PHE A 397 16.74 -16.54 1.58
C PHE A 397 16.81 -17.53 2.76
N SER A 398 16.29 -18.73 2.59
CA SER A 398 16.28 -19.79 3.61
C SER A 398 17.70 -20.12 4.09
N LYS A 399 18.63 -20.36 3.18
CA LYS A 399 20.03 -20.68 3.48
C LYS A 399 20.73 -19.53 4.21
N LYS A 400 20.52 -18.31 3.75
CA LYS A 400 21.21 -17.10 4.24
C LYS A 400 20.70 -16.65 5.61
N TYR A 401 19.40 -16.72 5.85
CA TYR A 401 18.78 -16.18 7.06
C TYR A 401 18.36 -17.27 8.05
N LYS A 402 18.59 -18.53 7.76
CA LYS A 402 18.29 -19.69 8.61
C LYS A 402 16.80 -19.78 8.97
N VAL A 403 15.93 -19.41 8.04
CA VAL A 403 14.47 -19.52 8.13
C VAL A 403 14.00 -20.56 7.13
N GLY A 404 13.29 -21.58 7.59
CA GLY A 404 12.69 -22.58 6.69
C GLY A 404 11.66 -21.91 5.79
N VAL A 405 11.78 -22.06 4.47
CA VAL A 405 10.83 -21.55 3.46
C VAL A 405 10.19 -22.75 2.77
N TYR A 406 8.87 -22.68 2.57
CA TYR A 406 8.01 -23.74 2.04
C TYR A 406 7.23 -23.27 0.82
#